data_6e8ef64bfbabb67c2c6840cb70a44cd8
#
_entry.id   6e8ef64bfbabb67c2c6840cb70a44cd8
#
_cell.length_a   1.000
_cell.length_b   1.000
_cell.length_c   1.000
_cell.angle_alpha   90.00
_cell.angle_beta   90.00
_cell.angle_gamma   90.00
#
_symmetry.space_group_name_H-M   'P 1'
#
loop_
_entity.id
_entity.type
_entity.pdbx_description
1 polymer ?
#
loop_
_entity_poly.entity_id
_entity_poly.type
_entity_poly.pdbx_seq_one_letter_code
_entity_poly.pdbx_strand_id
1 'polypeptide(L)'
;MARRQILSLSERESLLALPDDELTLTRMAYFSEQDLAFINAHRKPASRFGFAVLLCYLKNIGFAPDKKSSPPAELLRVIGNRLKLSAELWQEYISGRDTTRREHLGELYRYLELKAFNGALQKECIQHLLPLSTRTDRGILIAEELLKRLHQQRIIIPGIDVVERTCAEAMTLGDKAVYTTLNAHLSITHKSALDALLVTTEKQISRLTWLLQPPGKINGKNVLQHIDRLNAIEALALPEGVDKTVHQNRLLKLAREGRKMSSRDLADFSPARRYATMVCVLTEARATIIDEIIELHERILGSMFSRAKRQQAERLQKTGKLIQQKLRQYVSVGQAILDARNAGEDPLSAVEQILPWEDFAASLEETRLLARKDNFEPLHLITEKFSTLRKYSSRLLSALQLRATPAALSLNYALDTIREMYRKQLRKVPSSASLDFIPESWKKMVITPSGIDRQYYEICAMNELKGALRAGDIWIRGSRRYKNFDDYLMPGD
;
A
#
# COMPACT_ATOMS: atom_id res chain seq x y z
N MET A 1 -11.15 28.36 19.74
CA MET A 1 -10.70 27.22 18.89
C MET A 1 -11.67 27.07 17.74
N ALA A 2 -11.19 27.05 16.51
CA ALA A 2 -12.03 26.76 15.34
C ALA A 2 -12.70 25.39 15.52
N ARG A 3 -14.02 25.33 15.23
CA ARG A 3 -14.84 24.10 15.34
C ARG A 3 -14.28 23.07 14.37
N ARG A 4 -13.85 21.90 14.84
CA ARG A 4 -13.42 20.80 13.96
C ARG A 4 -14.65 20.31 13.17
N GLN A 5 -14.73 20.64 11.91
CA GLN A 5 -15.74 20.11 11.01
C GLN A 5 -15.36 18.67 10.67
N ILE A 6 -16.21 17.72 11.06
CA ILE A 6 -15.95 16.27 10.88
C ILE A 6 -16.78 15.66 9.76
N LEU A 7 -17.82 16.37 9.29
CA LEU A 7 -18.70 15.99 8.19
C LEU A 7 -18.63 17.05 7.09
N SER A 8 -18.58 16.63 5.84
CA SER A 8 -18.82 17.49 4.68
C SER A 8 -20.28 17.91 4.60
N LEU A 9 -20.60 18.90 3.78
CA LEU A 9 -21.98 19.32 3.56
C LEU A 9 -22.83 18.17 3.02
N SER A 10 -22.34 17.43 2.05
CA SER A 10 -23.04 16.26 1.48
C SER A 10 -23.25 15.13 2.50
N GLU A 11 -22.27 14.89 3.38
CA GLU A 11 -22.42 13.90 4.45
C GLU A 11 -23.44 14.32 5.50
N ARG A 12 -23.52 15.61 5.84
CA ARG A 12 -24.56 16.16 6.74
C ARG A 12 -25.96 15.98 6.17
N GLU A 13 -26.13 16.28 4.87
CA GLU A 13 -27.39 16.12 4.16
C GLU A 13 -27.77 14.65 4.07
N SER A 14 -26.86 13.78 3.68
CA SER A 14 -27.06 12.33 3.56
C SER A 14 -27.41 11.66 4.89
N LEU A 15 -26.79 12.09 5.99
CA LEU A 15 -26.98 11.47 7.32
C LEU A 15 -28.41 11.57 7.85
N LEU A 16 -29.12 12.65 7.48
CA LEU A 16 -30.48 12.94 7.90
C LEU A 16 -31.49 12.85 6.72
N ALA A 17 -31.02 12.45 5.54
CA ALA A 17 -31.86 12.29 4.37
C ALA A 17 -32.87 11.15 4.56
N LEU A 18 -34.08 11.39 4.06
CA LEU A 18 -35.05 10.32 3.91
C LEU A 18 -34.70 9.46 2.70
N PRO A 19 -35.04 8.17 2.72
CA PRO A 19 -34.91 7.31 1.54
C PRO A 19 -35.71 7.91 0.37
N ASP A 20 -35.19 7.81 -0.85
CA ASP A 20 -35.82 8.31 -2.07
C ASP A 20 -36.76 7.29 -2.71
N ASP A 21 -36.71 6.02 -2.28
CA ASP A 21 -37.49 4.97 -2.88
C ASP A 21 -38.90 4.88 -2.31
N GLU A 22 -39.89 4.78 -3.19
CA GLU A 22 -41.32 4.77 -2.85
C GLU A 22 -41.70 3.60 -1.92
N LEU A 23 -41.02 2.49 -2.05
CA LEU A 23 -41.30 1.27 -1.26
C LEU A 23 -40.92 1.48 0.22
N THR A 24 -39.76 2.09 0.47
CA THR A 24 -39.29 2.44 1.83
C THR A 24 -40.16 3.55 2.41
N LEU A 25 -40.51 4.58 1.64
CA LEU A 25 -41.43 5.64 2.08
C LEU A 25 -42.81 5.07 2.45
N THR A 26 -43.31 4.10 1.68
CA THR A 26 -44.59 3.42 1.97
C THR A 26 -44.48 2.60 3.28
N ARG A 27 -43.40 1.92 3.53
CA ARG A 27 -43.13 1.23 4.80
C ARG A 27 -43.07 2.19 5.98
N MET A 28 -42.39 3.34 5.81
CA MET A 28 -42.33 4.38 6.84
C MET A 28 -43.69 4.97 7.19
N ALA A 29 -44.57 5.12 6.21
CA ALA A 29 -45.94 5.60 6.38
C ALA A 29 -46.91 4.49 6.83
N TYR A 30 -46.42 3.35 7.28
CA TYR A 30 -47.26 2.32 7.87
C TYR A 30 -47.66 2.68 9.31
N PHE A 31 -48.97 2.84 9.54
CA PHE A 31 -49.56 3.12 10.84
C PHE A 31 -50.30 1.87 11.36
N SER A 32 -50.00 1.46 12.58
CA SER A 32 -50.73 0.43 13.28
C SER A 32 -52.15 0.91 13.67
N GLU A 33 -53.01 -0.01 14.11
CA GLU A 33 -54.32 0.40 14.62
C GLU A 33 -54.24 1.39 15.79
N GLN A 34 -53.27 1.22 16.67
CA GLN A 34 -52.97 2.15 17.76
C GLN A 34 -52.51 3.51 17.23
N ASP A 35 -51.58 3.54 16.25
CA ASP A 35 -51.16 4.79 15.60
C ASP A 35 -52.33 5.54 15.00
N LEU A 36 -53.23 4.82 14.30
CA LEU A 36 -54.42 5.41 13.69
C LEU A 36 -55.40 5.93 14.73
N ALA A 37 -55.60 5.26 15.88
CA ALA A 37 -56.41 5.71 16.98
C ALA A 37 -55.87 7.05 17.55
N PHE A 38 -54.55 7.17 17.77
CA PHE A 38 -53.94 8.42 18.21
C PHE A 38 -54.07 9.55 17.18
N ILE A 39 -53.85 9.27 15.90
CA ILE A 39 -54.00 10.25 14.82
C ILE A 39 -55.45 10.76 14.77
N ASN A 40 -56.41 9.86 14.86
CA ASN A 40 -57.84 10.19 14.77
C ASN A 40 -58.42 10.88 16.02
N ALA A 41 -57.74 10.84 17.16
CA ALA A 41 -58.12 11.59 18.37
C ALA A 41 -58.10 13.13 18.13
N HIS A 42 -57.35 13.61 17.16
CA HIS A 42 -57.28 15.03 16.81
C HIS A 42 -58.45 15.45 15.92
N ARG A 43 -59.14 16.53 16.29
CA ARG A 43 -60.39 16.95 15.62
C ARG A 43 -60.18 17.56 14.22
N LYS A 44 -59.17 18.40 14.06
CA LYS A 44 -58.91 19.13 12.80
C LYS A 44 -58.15 18.28 11.80
N PRO A 45 -58.54 18.26 10.50
CA PRO A 45 -57.82 17.51 9.46
C PRO A 45 -56.32 17.85 9.38
N ALA A 46 -55.95 19.13 9.44
CA ALA A 46 -54.58 19.59 9.44
C ALA A 46 -53.79 19.07 10.68
N SER A 47 -54.45 19.04 11.86
CA SER A 47 -53.80 18.47 13.08
C SER A 47 -53.55 16.96 12.96
N ARG A 48 -54.52 16.20 12.41
CA ARG A 48 -54.36 14.76 12.14
C ARG A 48 -53.20 14.49 11.18
N PHE A 49 -53.17 15.26 10.08
CA PHE A 49 -52.12 15.11 9.07
C PHE A 49 -50.73 15.44 9.64
N GLY A 50 -50.62 16.60 10.31
CA GLY A 50 -49.37 17.02 10.93
C GLY A 50 -48.87 16.05 12.01
N PHE A 51 -49.80 15.53 12.85
CA PHE A 51 -49.45 14.52 13.85
C PHE A 51 -48.94 13.23 13.22
N ALA A 52 -49.57 12.76 12.13
CA ALA A 52 -49.13 11.58 11.39
C ALA A 52 -47.76 11.76 10.76
N VAL A 53 -47.47 12.93 10.20
CA VAL A 53 -46.13 13.24 9.65
C VAL A 53 -45.06 13.22 10.78
N LEU A 54 -45.35 13.87 11.92
CA LEU A 54 -44.45 13.87 13.06
C LEU A 54 -44.22 12.45 13.61
N LEU A 55 -45.29 11.63 13.70
CA LEU A 55 -45.21 10.25 14.13
C LEU A 55 -44.33 9.43 13.19
N CYS A 56 -44.51 9.56 11.87
CA CYS A 56 -43.72 8.90 10.85
C CYS A 56 -42.22 9.21 11.01
N TYR A 57 -41.87 10.47 11.15
CA TYR A 57 -40.45 10.88 11.37
C TYR A 57 -39.87 10.34 12.67
N LEU A 58 -40.57 10.53 13.80
CA LEU A 58 -40.08 10.10 15.09
C LEU A 58 -39.91 8.58 15.18
N LYS A 59 -40.84 7.81 14.58
CA LYS A 59 -40.86 6.35 14.62
C LYS A 59 -39.74 5.75 13.76
N ASN A 60 -39.45 6.34 12.59
CA ASN A 60 -38.52 5.76 11.63
C ASN A 60 -37.13 6.42 11.64
N ILE A 61 -37.04 7.72 11.94
CA ILE A 61 -35.80 8.49 11.86
C ILE A 61 -35.32 8.93 13.25
N GLY A 62 -36.25 9.14 14.19
CA GLY A 62 -35.93 9.53 15.57
C GLY A 62 -35.85 11.03 15.82
N PHE A 63 -36.17 11.88 14.84
CA PHE A 63 -36.32 13.34 15.01
C PHE A 63 -37.54 13.87 14.30
N ALA A 64 -37.99 15.06 14.68
CA ALA A 64 -39.09 15.75 14.01
C ALA A 64 -38.56 16.71 12.93
N PRO A 65 -39.20 16.82 11.75
CA PRO A 65 -38.79 17.76 10.71
C PRO A 65 -38.82 19.20 11.23
N ASP A 66 -37.87 20.02 10.79
CA ASP A 66 -37.83 21.44 11.13
C ASP A 66 -39.02 22.16 10.40
N LYS A 67 -39.51 23.27 10.96
CA LYS A 67 -40.50 24.11 10.31
C LYS A 67 -40.03 24.68 8.97
N LYS A 68 -38.74 24.88 8.83
CA LYS A 68 -38.11 25.45 7.62
C LYS A 68 -37.88 24.44 6.51
N SER A 69 -37.80 23.15 6.84
CA SER A 69 -37.59 22.06 5.88
C SER A 69 -38.91 21.30 5.67
N SER A 70 -39.47 21.39 4.46
CA SER A 70 -40.63 20.58 4.12
C SER A 70 -40.23 19.11 3.94
N PRO A 71 -41.00 18.14 4.49
CA PRO A 71 -40.83 16.73 4.13
C PRO A 71 -40.97 16.53 2.62
N PRO A 72 -40.36 15.47 2.06
CA PRO A 72 -40.51 15.13 0.65
C PRO A 72 -41.99 15.05 0.25
N ALA A 73 -42.33 15.63 -0.89
CA ALA A 73 -43.70 15.66 -1.41
C ALA A 73 -44.26 14.23 -1.54
N GLU A 74 -43.44 13.28 -1.91
CA GLU A 74 -43.79 11.87 -2.03
C GLU A 74 -44.24 11.25 -0.70
N LEU A 75 -43.50 11.51 0.40
CA LEU A 75 -43.88 11.06 1.73
C LEU A 75 -45.24 11.67 2.16
N LEU A 76 -45.42 12.98 1.92
CA LEU A 76 -46.68 13.65 2.22
C LEU A 76 -47.84 13.04 1.42
N ARG A 77 -47.62 12.69 0.14
CA ARG A 77 -48.57 12.00 -0.72
C ARG A 77 -48.95 10.62 -0.18
N VAL A 78 -47.95 9.83 0.21
CA VAL A 78 -48.18 8.48 0.75
C VAL A 78 -48.99 8.54 2.06
N ILE A 79 -48.62 9.45 2.98
CA ILE A 79 -49.35 9.65 4.25
C ILE A 79 -50.77 10.13 3.96
N GLY A 80 -50.95 11.07 3.02
CA GLY A 80 -52.23 11.59 2.60
C GLY A 80 -53.18 10.50 2.07
N ASN A 81 -52.67 9.68 1.17
CA ASN A 81 -53.44 8.53 0.63
C ASN A 81 -53.84 7.55 1.76
N ARG A 82 -52.95 7.29 2.71
CA ARG A 82 -53.24 6.37 3.84
C ARG A 82 -54.33 6.90 4.76
N LEU A 83 -54.36 8.22 5.01
CA LEU A 83 -55.32 8.85 5.90
C LEU A 83 -56.56 9.38 5.17
N LYS A 84 -56.61 9.33 3.85
CA LYS A 84 -57.63 9.95 2.98
C LYS A 84 -57.74 11.48 3.22
N LEU A 85 -56.56 12.13 3.32
CA LEU A 85 -56.40 13.56 3.56
C LEU A 85 -55.51 14.18 2.48
N SER A 86 -55.70 15.49 2.17
CA SER A 86 -54.85 16.21 1.22
C SER A 86 -53.43 16.44 1.81
N ALA A 87 -52.37 16.27 1.00
CA ALA A 87 -51.01 16.58 1.38
C ALA A 87 -50.79 18.09 1.67
N GLU A 88 -51.60 18.96 1.13
CA GLU A 88 -51.58 20.42 1.34
C GLU A 88 -51.82 20.81 2.80
N LEU A 89 -52.52 19.96 3.57
CA LEU A 89 -52.75 20.16 5.00
C LEU A 89 -51.47 20.27 5.82
N TRP A 90 -50.31 19.80 5.29
CA TRP A 90 -49.04 20.03 5.92
C TRP A 90 -48.69 21.52 6.02
N GLN A 91 -48.93 22.29 4.99
CA GLN A 91 -48.66 23.73 5.01
C GLN A 91 -49.59 24.46 6.00
N GLU A 92 -50.86 24.07 6.08
CA GLU A 92 -51.79 24.58 7.08
C GLU A 92 -51.36 24.25 8.50
N TYR A 93 -50.86 23.03 8.71
CA TYR A 93 -50.34 22.59 10.02
C TYR A 93 -49.08 23.38 10.44
N ILE A 94 -48.12 23.57 9.54
CA ILE A 94 -46.86 24.27 9.83
C ILE A 94 -47.08 25.77 10.07
N SER A 95 -48.00 26.40 9.37
CA SER A 95 -48.38 27.80 9.57
C SER A 95 -49.23 28.02 10.83
N GLY A 96 -49.68 26.93 11.45
CA GLY A 96 -50.46 26.96 12.69
C GLY A 96 -49.66 27.37 13.93
N ARG A 97 -50.35 27.35 15.09
CA ARG A 97 -49.75 27.75 16.39
C ARG A 97 -48.62 26.80 16.82
N ASP A 98 -47.53 27.38 17.30
CA ASP A 98 -46.40 26.61 17.85
C ASP A 98 -46.75 25.73 19.05
N THR A 99 -47.72 26.18 19.84
CA THR A 99 -48.23 25.43 21.00
C THR A 99 -48.81 24.10 20.59
N THR A 100 -49.62 24.02 19.54
CA THR A 100 -50.22 22.77 19.02
C THR A 100 -49.10 21.77 18.60
N ARG A 101 -48.10 22.25 17.91
CA ARG A 101 -46.97 21.36 17.50
C ARG A 101 -46.16 20.85 18.72
N ARG A 102 -45.95 21.68 19.73
CA ARG A 102 -45.24 21.25 20.98
C ARG A 102 -46.06 20.22 21.75
N GLU A 103 -47.38 20.42 21.85
CA GLU A 103 -48.32 19.47 22.47
C GLU A 103 -48.28 18.13 21.72
N HIS A 104 -48.41 18.14 20.41
CA HIS A 104 -48.29 16.92 19.59
C HIS A 104 -46.94 16.20 19.76
N LEU A 105 -45.83 16.92 19.78
CA LEU A 105 -44.50 16.32 20.04
C LEU A 105 -44.46 15.74 21.46
N GLY A 106 -45.00 16.42 22.47
CA GLY A 106 -45.06 15.91 23.83
C GLY A 106 -45.89 14.62 23.97
N GLU A 107 -47.02 14.54 23.22
CA GLU A 107 -47.84 13.32 23.15
C GLU A 107 -47.09 12.19 22.46
N LEU A 108 -46.42 12.46 21.33
CA LEU A 108 -45.66 11.48 20.59
C LEU A 108 -44.45 10.98 21.38
N TYR A 109 -43.76 11.83 22.11
CA TYR A 109 -42.64 11.43 22.97
C TYR A 109 -43.08 10.45 24.07
N ARG A 110 -44.24 10.68 24.66
CA ARG A 110 -44.85 9.76 25.63
C ARG A 110 -45.30 8.46 24.99
N TYR A 111 -45.98 8.54 23.83
CA TYR A 111 -46.47 7.38 23.10
C TYR A 111 -45.39 6.46 22.63
N LEU A 112 -44.29 7.01 22.11
CA LEU A 112 -43.13 6.26 21.60
C LEU A 112 -42.08 5.96 22.69
N GLU A 113 -42.34 6.38 23.94
CA GLU A 113 -41.42 6.27 25.08
C GLU A 113 -40.03 6.87 24.78
N LEU A 114 -40.01 7.99 24.05
CA LEU A 114 -38.76 8.64 23.65
C LEU A 114 -38.17 9.47 24.80
N LYS A 115 -36.87 9.33 24.99
CA LYS A 115 -36.07 10.07 25.99
C LYS A 115 -35.45 11.30 25.37
N ALA A 116 -35.46 12.42 26.09
CA ALA A 116 -34.77 13.62 25.64
C ALA A 116 -33.26 13.46 25.72
N PHE A 117 -32.55 13.85 24.66
CA PHE A 117 -31.09 13.89 24.68
C PHE A 117 -30.58 14.97 25.65
N ASN A 118 -29.70 14.59 26.57
CA ASN A 118 -29.15 15.49 27.58
C ASN A 118 -27.64 15.28 27.78
N GLY A 119 -26.99 16.09 28.63
CA GLY A 119 -25.56 16.02 28.85
C GLY A 119 -25.04 14.70 29.44
N ALA A 120 -25.85 13.99 30.23
CA ALA A 120 -25.49 12.68 30.77
C ALA A 120 -25.45 11.64 29.64
N LEU A 121 -26.50 11.57 28.83
CA LEU A 121 -26.57 10.70 27.66
C LEU A 121 -25.50 11.04 26.62
N GLN A 122 -25.16 12.32 26.45
CA GLN A 122 -24.06 12.73 25.59
C GLN A 122 -22.74 12.08 26.05
N LYS A 123 -22.43 12.12 27.33
CA LYS A 123 -21.21 11.50 27.88
C LYS A 123 -21.22 9.98 27.69
N GLU A 124 -22.34 9.32 27.89
CA GLU A 124 -22.50 7.87 27.63
C GLU A 124 -22.29 7.54 26.14
N CYS A 125 -22.85 8.35 25.24
CA CYS A 125 -22.63 8.19 23.81
C CYS A 125 -21.14 8.35 23.43
N ILE A 126 -20.46 9.36 23.99
CA ILE A 126 -19.03 9.58 23.77
C ILE A 126 -18.22 8.35 24.21
N GLN A 127 -18.51 7.79 25.40
CA GLN A 127 -17.83 6.59 25.89
C GLN A 127 -18.09 5.38 25.00
N HIS A 128 -19.32 5.22 24.49
CA HIS A 128 -19.66 4.15 23.56
C HIS A 128 -18.92 4.29 22.23
N LEU A 129 -18.74 5.50 21.71
CA LEU A 129 -18.06 5.78 20.45
C LEU A 129 -16.54 5.69 20.54
N LEU A 130 -15.97 5.70 21.75
CA LEU A 130 -14.52 5.69 21.96
C LEU A 130 -13.81 4.52 21.28
N PRO A 131 -14.23 3.24 21.40
CA PRO A 131 -13.59 2.13 20.73
C PRO A 131 -13.59 2.28 19.20
N LEU A 132 -14.67 2.78 18.61
CA LEU A 132 -14.75 3.04 17.18
C LEU A 132 -13.82 4.19 16.77
N SER A 133 -13.77 5.28 17.55
CA SER A 133 -12.92 6.44 17.27
C SER A 133 -11.42 6.14 17.39
N THR A 134 -11.03 5.07 18.09
CA THR A 134 -9.64 4.58 18.08
C THR A 134 -9.29 3.76 16.83
N ARG A 135 -10.29 3.33 16.04
CA ARG A 135 -10.09 2.52 14.83
C ARG A 135 -10.23 3.31 13.54
N THR A 136 -11.12 4.30 13.52
CA THR A 136 -11.36 5.12 12.32
C THR A 136 -11.30 6.61 12.62
N ASP A 137 -10.98 7.39 11.60
CA ASP A 137 -11.03 8.86 11.61
C ASP A 137 -12.16 9.43 10.73
N ARG A 138 -12.99 8.54 10.16
CA ARG A 138 -14.10 8.94 9.29
C ARG A 138 -15.27 9.38 10.16
N GLY A 139 -15.54 10.72 10.16
CA GLY A 139 -16.61 11.32 10.95
C GLY A 139 -17.98 10.72 10.66
N ILE A 140 -18.26 10.38 9.39
CA ILE A 140 -19.53 9.80 8.97
C ILE A 140 -19.81 8.46 9.68
N LEU A 141 -18.84 7.56 9.76
CA LEU A 141 -19.01 6.26 10.42
C LEU A 141 -19.30 6.39 11.92
N ILE A 142 -18.70 7.40 12.57
CA ILE A 142 -18.93 7.67 13.99
C ILE A 142 -20.31 8.27 14.19
N ALA A 143 -20.76 9.13 13.26
CA ALA A 143 -22.09 9.72 13.31
C ALA A 143 -23.19 8.68 13.05
N GLU A 144 -23.01 7.79 12.08
CA GLU A 144 -23.91 6.66 11.81
C GLU A 144 -24.08 5.76 13.04
N GLU A 145 -22.96 5.41 13.70
CA GLU A 145 -23.03 4.59 14.92
C GLU A 145 -23.73 5.34 16.08
N LEU A 146 -23.50 6.65 16.20
CA LEU A 146 -24.24 7.49 17.17
C LEU A 146 -25.74 7.45 16.91
N LEU A 147 -26.15 7.71 15.66
CA LEU A 147 -27.58 7.73 15.29
C LEU A 147 -28.24 6.35 15.52
N LYS A 148 -27.57 5.29 15.14
CA LYS A 148 -27.99 3.91 15.38
C LYS A 148 -28.21 3.63 16.87
N ARG A 149 -27.28 4.02 17.73
CA ARG A 149 -27.40 3.88 19.18
C ARG A 149 -28.58 4.69 19.75
N LEU A 150 -28.70 5.98 19.34
CA LEU A 150 -29.79 6.83 19.79
C LEU A 150 -31.15 6.24 19.43
N HIS A 151 -31.29 5.72 18.20
CA HIS A 151 -32.51 5.06 17.74
C HIS A 151 -32.82 3.79 18.54
N GLN A 152 -31.81 2.90 18.75
CA GLN A 152 -31.98 1.68 19.55
C GLN A 152 -32.39 1.93 20.99
N GLN A 153 -31.91 3.02 21.59
CA GLN A 153 -32.21 3.41 22.96
C GLN A 153 -33.46 4.28 23.11
N ARG A 154 -34.19 4.51 22.02
CA ARG A 154 -35.37 5.39 21.97
C ARG A 154 -35.03 6.80 22.47
N ILE A 155 -33.90 7.36 22.06
CA ILE A 155 -33.47 8.70 22.37
C ILE A 155 -33.76 9.61 21.16
N ILE A 156 -34.39 10.76 21.41
CA ILE A 156 -34.63 11.78 20.38
C ILE A 156 -33.29 12.23 19.81
N ILE A 157 -33.13 12.12 18.50
CA ILE A 157 -31.93 12.57 17.79
C ILE A 157 -31.84 14.08 17.88
N PRO A 158 -30.76 14.63 18.46
CA PRO A 158 -30.60 16.08 18.55
C PRO A 158 -30.22 16.68 17.18
N GLY A 159 -30.29 18.02 17.09
CA GLY A 159 -29.88 18.72 15.87
C GLY A 159 -28.45 18.33 15.42
N ILE A 160 -28.21 18.36 14.10
CA ILE A 160 -26.95 17.91 13.46
C ILE A 160 -25.69 18.51 14.09
N ASP A 161 -25.73 19.76 14.52
CA ASP A 161 -24.62 20.43 15.21
C ASP A 161 -24.28 19.77 16.55
N VAL A 162 -25.25 19.20 17.26
CA VAL A 162 -25.05 18.49 18.52
C VAL A 162 -24.47 17.10 18.23
N VAL A 163 -25.00 16.42 17.21
CA VAL A 163 -24.46 15.15 16.72
C VAL A 163 -22.99 15.32 16.38
N GLU A 164 -22.66 16.30 15.55
CA GLU A 164 -21.30 16.56 15.10
C GLU A 164 -20.36 16.92 16.28
N ARG A 165 -20.82 17.72 17.21
CA ARG A 165 -20.03 18.06 18.41
C ARG A 165 -19.75 16.82 19.26
N THR A 166 -20.73 15.95 19.47
CA THR A 166 -20.59 14.72 20.23
C THR A 166 -19.57 13.78 19.55
N CYS A 167 -19.67 13.62 18.23
CA CYS A 167 -18.72 12.82 17.46
C CYS A 167 -17.31 13.43 17.47
N ALA A 168 -17.17 14.75 17.32
CA ALA A 168 -15.88 15.44 17.35
C ALA A 168 -15.18 15.30 18.72
N GLU A 169 -15.96 15.29 19.80
CA GLU A 169 -15.43 15.06 21.15
C GLU A 169 -14.97 13.61 21.32
N ALA A 170 -15.75 12.63 20.86
CA ALA A 170 -15.37 11.22 20.85
C ALA A 170 -14.08 10.98 20.02
N MET A 171 -13.98 11.59 18.84
CA MET A 171 -12.77 11.53 18.00
C MET A 171 -11.55 12.15 18.68
N THR A 172 -11.74 13.25 19.39
CA THR A 172 -10.64 13.92 20.14
C THR A 172 -10.13 13.04 21.27
N LEU A 173 -11.05 12.37 21.99
CA LEU A 173 -10.67 11.40 23.02
C LEU A 173 -10.01 10.15 22.41
N GLY A 174 -10.49 9.67 21.27
CA GLY A 174 -9.87 8.59 20.51
C GLY A 174 -8.46 8.92 20.05
N ASP A 175 -8.23 10.14 19.54
CA ASP A 175 -6.89 10.64 19.21
C ASP A 175 -5.96 10.61 20.42
N LYS A 176 -6.42 11.13 21.57
CA LYS A 176 -5.64 11.12 22.82
C LYS A 176 -5.33 9.71 23.29
N ALA A 177 -6.29 8.79 23.22
CA ALA A 177 -6.09 7.39 23.57
C ALA A 177 -5.00 6.73 22.68
N VAL A 178 -5.06 6.94 21.36
CA VAL A 178 -4.04 6.46 20.41
C VAL A 178 -2.65 7.04 20.77
N TYR A 179 -2.57 8.35 21.05
CA TYR A 179 -1.29 8.97 21.44
C TYR A 179 -0.76 8.38 22.74
N THR A 180 -1.61 8.18 23.73
CA THR A 180 -1.22 7.60 25.03
C THR A 180 -0.71 6.17 24.83
N THR A 181 -1.41 5.34 24.07
CA THR A 181 -1.01 3.95 23.78
C THR A 181 0.37 3.89 23.13
N LEU A 182 0.60 4.69 22.08
CA LEU A 182 1.90 4.72 21.39
C LEU A 182 3.03 5.24 22.30
N ASN A 183 2.76 6.25 23.15
CA ASN A 183 3.75 6.82 24.04
C ASN A 183 4.10 5.93 25.24
N ALA A 184 3.20 5.04 25.67
CA ALA A 184 3.42 4.13 26.80
C ALA A 184 4.62 3.21 26.58
N HIS A 185 4.94 2.91 25.32
CA HIS A 185 6.06 2.04 24.94
C HIS A 185 7.39 2.80 24.77
N LEU A 186 7.39 4.13 24.84
CA LEU A 186 8.58 4.96 24.59
C LEU A 186 9.30 5.34 25.89
N SER A 187 10.58 4.96 25.99
CA SER A 187 11.48 5.43 27.05
C SER A 187 11.86 6.92 26.84
N ILE A 188 12.49 7.50 27.85
CA ILE A 188 13.04 8.86 27.76
C ILE A 188 14.12 8.95 26.69
N THR A 189 14.94 7.91 26.53
CA THR A 189 15.97 7.83 25.49
C THR A 189 15.36 7.82 24.08
N HIS A 190 14.28 7.06 23.86
CA HIS A 190 13.55 7.09 22.59
C HIS A 190 13.00 8.49 22.28
N LYS A 191 12.40 9.17 23.25
CA LYS A 191 11.85 10.52 23.07
C LYS A 191 12.94 11.54 22.73
N SER A 192 14.08 11.50 23.42
CA SER A 192 15.22 12.36 23.11
C SER A 192 15.80 12.09 21.72
N ALA A 193 15.88 10.81 21.31
CA ALA A 193 16.34 10.45 19.97
C ALA A 193 15.37 10.94 18.87
N LEU A 194 14.06 10.86 19.13
CA LEU A 194 13.04 11.39 18.22
C LEU A 194 13.14 12.91 18.09
N ASP A 195 13.29 13.64 19.20
CA ASP A 195 13.45 15.10 19.18
C ASP A 195 14.72 15.51 18.40
N ALA A 196 15.82 14.76 18.55
CA ALA A 196 17.05 15.00 17.80
C ALA A 196 16.88 14.89 16.27
N LEU A 197 15.90 14.12 15.77
CA LEU A 197 15.60 14.04 14.34
C LEU A 197 14.99 15.32 13.78
N LEU A 198 14.38 16.15 14.63
CA LEU A 198 13.73 17.41 14.21
C LEU A 198 14.71 18.57 14.12
N VAL A 199 15.90 18.44 14.72
CA VAL A 199 16.92 19.48 14.71
C VAL A 199 17.46 19.67 13.30
N THR A 200 17.53 20.93 12.86
CA THR A 200 18.11 21.30 11.55
C THR A 200 19.64 21.21 11.62
N THR A 201 20.25 20.58 10.63
CA THR A 201 21.70 20.49 10.50
C THR A 201 22.26 21.71 9.76
N GLU A 202 23.59 21.84 9.68
CA GLU A 202 24.29 22.87 8.89
C GLU A 202 23.85 22.92 7.42
N LYS A 203 23.31 21.83 6.88
CA LYS A 203 22.75 21.74 5.50
C LYS A 203 21.31 22.26 5.39
N GLN A 204 20.79 22.91 6.39
CA GLN A 204 19.42 23.47 6.47
C GLN A 204 18.31 22.41 6.31
N ILE A 205 18.59 21.12 6.42
CA ILE A 205 17.59 20.06 6.45
C ILE A 205 17.69 19.27 7.76
N SER A 206 16.54 18.91 8.34
CA SER A 206 16.52 18.06 9.51
C SER A 206 16.90 16.61 9.17
N ARG A 207 17.31 15.85 10.18
CA ARG A 207 17.57 14.44 9.99
C ARG A 207 16.32 13.65 9.60
N LEU A 208 15.15 14.04 10.11
CA LEU A 208 13.85 13.48 9.68
C LEU A 208 13.61 13.71 8.18
N THR A 209 13.81 14.94 7.69
CA THR A 209 13.67 15.25 6.26
C THR A 209 14.60 14.40 5.41
N TRP A 210 15.84 14.20 5.84
CA TRP A 210 16.78 13.32 5.14
C TRP A 210 16.31 11.86 5.10
N LEU A 211 15.77 11.33 6.21
CA LEU A 211 15.22 9.97 6.26
C LEU A 211 14.06 9.77 5.27
N LEU A 212 13.23 10.78 5.10
CA LEU A 212 12.00 10.72 4.30
C LEU A 212 12.19 11.10 2.82
N GLN A 213 13.42 11.40 2.37
CA GLN A 213 13.67 11.75 0.97
C GLN A 213 13.29 10.60 0.03
N PRO A 214 12.67 10.92 -1.13
CA PRO A 214 12.31 9.90 -2.11
C PRO A 214 13.55 9.23 -2.72
N PRO A 215 13.40 8.03 -3.33
CA PRO A 215 14.49 7.36 -4.03
C PRO A 215 14.98 8.20 -5.20
N GLY A 216 16.30 8.24 -5.38
CA GLY A 216 16.94 8.92 -6.50
C GLY A 216 17.07 8.03 -7.74
N LYS A 217 18.09 8.28 -8.56
CA LYS A 217 18.39 7.50 -9.79
C LYS A 217 18.68 6.03 -9.46
N ILE A 218 18.38 5.15 -10.42
CA ILE A 218 18.63 3.69 -10.31
C ILE A 218 20.13 3.43 -10.43
N ASN A 219 20.83 3.35 -9.31
CA ASN A 219 22.26 3.02 -9.23
C ASN A 219 22.63 2.51 -7.83
N GLY A 220 23.80 1.88 -7.71
CA GLY A 220 24.29 1.32 -6.45
C GLY A 220 24.51 2.37 -5.35
N LYS A 221 24.82 3.63 -5.69
CA LYS A 221 24.98 4.72 -4.70
C LYS A 221 23.66 4.99 -3.97
N ASN A 222 22.54 5.03 -4.69
CA ASN A 222 21.22 5.24 -4.08
C ASN A 222 20.78 4.04 -3.25
N VAL A 223 21.10 2.81 -3.64
CA VAL A 223 20.89 1.64 -2.78
C VAL A 223 21.61 1.82 -1.45
N LEU A 224 22.88 2.22 -1.47
CA LEU A 224 23.67 2.48 -0.26
C LEU A 224 23.07 3.59 0.59
N GLN A 225 22.60 4.68 -0.01
CA GLN A 225 21.93 5.76 0.73
C GLN A 225 20.65 5.29 1.42
N HIS A 226 19.85 4.40 0.78
CA HIS A 226 18.65 3.84 1.41
C HIS A 226 19.02 2.91 2.56
N ILE A 227 20.09 2.12 2.41
CA ILE A 227 20.62 1.29 3.50
C ILE A 227 21.07 2.17 4.67
N ASP A 228 21.72 3.31 4.42
CA ASP A 228 22.12 4.24 5.47
C ASP A 228 20.92 4.83 6.21
N ARG A 229 19.84 5.15 5.50
CA ARG A 229 18.58 5.61 6.11
C ARG A 229 17.91 4.50 6.92
N LEU A 230 17.86 3.28 6.39
CA LEU A 230 17.31 2.13 7.11
C LEU A 230 18.07 1.90 8.42
N ASN A 231 19.40 1.86 8.35
CA ASN A 231 20.26 1.69 9.51
C ASN A 231 20.06 2.83 10.53
N ALA A 232 19.84 4.06 10.08
CA ALA A 232 19.58 5.19 10.97
C ALA A 232 18.22 5.08 11.68
N ILE A 233 17.20 4.49 11.04
CA ILE A 233 15.92 4.21 11.68
C ILE A 233 16.07 3.05 12.68
N GLU A 234 16.76 1.98 12.29
CA GLU A 234 17.01 0.83 13.18
C GLU A 234 17.83 1.22 14.43
N ALA A 235 18.77 2.15 14.27
CA ALA A 235 19.57 2.67 15.39
C ALA A 235 18.76 3.42 16.45
N LEU A 236 17.52 3.86 16.14
CA LEU A 236 16.62 4.44 17.13
C LEU A 236 16.10 3.37 18.11
N ALA A 237 16.25 2.10 17.78
CA ALA A 237 15.83 0.94 18.57
C ALA A 237 14.39 1.07 19.10
N LEU A 238 13.47 1.58 18.27
CA LEU A 238 12.07 1.74 18.67
C LEU A 238 11.48 0.39 19.09
N PRO A 239 10.57 0.36 20.08
CA PRO A 239 10.03 -0.89 20.60
C PRO A 239 9.36 -1.73 19.51
N GLU A 240 9.68 -3.02 19.48
CA GLU A 240 9.08 -3.96 18.54
C GLU A 240 7.57 -4.08 18.76
N GLY A 241 6.80 -4.10 17.68
CA GLY A 241 5.36 -4.27 17.75
C GLY A 241 4.57 -3.04 18.20
N VAL A 242 5.22 -1.89 18.38
CA VAL A 242 4.51 -0.64 18.74
C VAL A 242 3.45 -0.28 17.69
N ASP A 243 3.70 -0.61 16.45
CA ASP A 243 2.77 -0.46 15.31
C ASP A 243 1.53 -1.34 15.40
N LYS A 244 1.60 -2.44 16.15
CA LYS A 244 0.47 -3.37 16.36
C LYS A 244 -0.41 -2.99 17.55
N THR A 245 0.02 -2.02 18.36
CA THR A 245 -0.73 -1.57 19.55
C THR A 245 -1.92 -0.69 19.21
N VAL A 246 -1.95 -0.13 18.00
CA VAL A 246 -3.03 0.72 17.51
C VAL A 246 -3.55 0.21 16.17
N HIS A 247 -4.79 0.56 15.86
CA HIS A 247 -5.41 0.12 14.61
C HIS A 247 -4.67 0.69 13.39
N GLN A 248 -4.46 -0.14 12.37
CA GLN A 248 -3.68 0.20 11.15
C GLN A 248 -4.16 1.50 10.47
N ASN A 249 -5.46 1.74 10.41
CA ASN A 249 -5.98 2.97 9.81
C ASN A 249 -5.50 4.22 10.54
N ARG A 250 -5.40 4.15 11.89
CA ARG A 250 -4.93 5.28 12.72
C ARG A 250 -3.44 5.50 12.55
N LEU A 251 -2.66 4.42 12.53
CA LEU A 251 -1.23 4.46 12.25
C LEU A 251 -0.95 5.12 10.90
N LEU A 252 -1.59 4.64 9.83
CA LEU A 252 -1.41 5.17 8.48
C LEU A 252 -1.83 6.64 8.36
N LYS A 253 -2.89 7.05 9.08
CA LYS A 253 -3.30 8.46 9.11
C LYS A 253 -2.22 9.32 9.71
N LEU A 254 -1.74 8.99 10.93
CA LEU A 254 -0.70 9.76 11.61
C LEU A 254 0.59 9.81 10.79
N ALA A 255 0.97 8.70 10.15
CA ALA A 255 2.12 8.64 9.27
C ALA A 255 1.98 9.57 8.05
N ARG A 256 0.80 9.59 7.40
CA ARG A 256 0.53 10.48 6.26
C ARG A 256 0.51 11.96 6.66
N GLU A 257 -0.10 12.28 7.79
CA GLU A 257 -0.11 13.64 8.34
C GLU A 257 1.32 14.10 8.63
N GLY A 258 2.09 13.30 9.37
CA GLY A 258 3.45 13.64 9.76
C GLY A 258 4.42 13.76 8.58
N ARG A 259 4.24 12.95 7.51
CA ARG A 259 5.06 13.09 6.28
C ARG A 259 4.84 14.40 5.51
N LYS A 260 3.68 15.03 5.68
CA LYS A 260 3.35 16.31 5.01
C LYS A 260 3.82 17.53 5.81
N MET A 261 4.22 17.34 7.06
CA MET A 261 4.61 18.41 7.95
C MET A 261 6.12 18.67 7.91
N SER A 262 6.49 19.92 8.10
CA SER A 262 7.88 20.27 8.33
C SER A 262 8.33 19.79 9.72
N SER A 263 9.64 19.67 9.91
CA SER A 263 10.19 19.34 11.24
C SER A 263 9.83 20.38 12.31
N ARG A 264 9.65 21.64 11.90
CA ARG A 264 9.22 22.73 12.78
C ARG A 264 7.76 22.52 13.22
N ASP A 265 6.86 22.25 12.27
CA ASP A 265 5.43 22.02 12.60
C ASP A 265 5.27 20.81 13.53
N LEU A 266 6.08 19.75 13.32
CA LEU A 266 6.09 18.60 14.22
C LEU A 266 6.63 18.95 15.62
N ALA A 267 7.64 19.82 15.71
CA ALA A 267 8.18 20.26 16.98
C ALA A 267 7.16 21.09 17.79
N ASP A 268 6.25 21.81 17.11
CA ASP A 268 5.19 22.62 17.73
C ASP A 268 4.03 21.79 18.26
N PHE A 269 3.95 20.49 17.93
CA PHE A 269 2.92 19.61 18.49
C PHE A 269 3.13 19.37 19.99
N SER A 270 2.02 19.13 20.71
CA SER A 270 2.13 18.63 22.09
C SER A 270 2.99 17.36 22.11
N PRO A 271 3.80 17.13 23.16
CA PRO A 271 4.71 15.98 23.23
C PRO A 271 4.03 14.64 22.93
N ALA A 272 2.82 14.42 23.47
CA ALA A 272 2.08 13.18 23.24
C ALA A 272 1.76 12.96 21.76
N ARG A 273 1.28 13.99 21.04
CA ARG A 273 0.98 13.93 19.63
C ARG A 273 2.25 13.81 18.78
N ARG A 274 3.28 14.61 19.13
CA ARG A 274 4.55 14.65 18.40
C ARG A 274 5.20 13.27 18.34
N TYR A 275 5.43 12.63 19.48
CA TYR A 275 6.08 11.32 19.52
C TYR A 275 5.23 10.23 18.86
N ALA A 276 3.92 10.21 19.11
CA ALA A 276 3.01 9.27 18.46
C ALA A 276 3.06 9.41 16.92
N THR A 277 3.02 10.64 16.41
CA THR A 277 3.12 10.92 14.97
C THR A 277 4.47 10.47 14.42
N MET A 278 5.57 10.79 15.09
CA MET A 278 6.92 10.42 14.65
C MET A 278 7.14 8.91 14.62
N VAL A 279 6.66 8.19 15.62
CA VAL A 279 6.71 6.72 15.64
C VAL A 279 5.98 6.15 14.42
N CYS A 280 4.77 6.63 14.13
CA CYS A 280 4.01 6.18 12.97
C CYS A 280 4.73 6.51 11.65
N VAL A 281 5.31 7.72 11.52
CA VAL A 281 6.09 8.14 10.35
C VAL A 281 7.30 7.24 10.13
N LEU A 282 8.05 6.93 11.18
CA LEU A 282 9.27 6.13 11.10
C LEU A 282 8.97 4.65 10.83
N THR A 283 7.92 4.10 11.43
CA THR A 283 7.45 2.73 11.14
C THR A 283 7.10 2.58 9.67
N GLU A 284 6.35 3.54 9.12
CA GLU A 284 5.98 3.57 7.72
C GLU A 284 7.17 3.83 6.78
N ALA A 285 8.07 4.72 7.17
CA ALA A 285 9.29 5.01 6.41
C ALA A 285 10.20 3.78 6.35
N ARG A 286 10.36 3.06 7.47
CA ARG A 286 11.14 1.82 7.54
C ARG A 286 10.65 0.79 6.51
N ALA A 287 9.37 0.50 6.51
CA ALA A 287 8.76 -0.44 5.55
C ALA A 287 8.94 0.02 4.10
N THR A 288 8.71 1.32 3.85
CA THR A 288 8.88 1.91 2.52
C THR A 288 10.33 1.81 2.03
N ILE A 289 11.30 2.15 2.87
CA ILE A 289 12.73 2.10 2.52
C ILE A 289 13.18 0.67 2.21
N ILE A 290 12.72 -0.33 2.97
CA ILE A 290 13.00 -1.74 2.69
C ILE A 290 12.50 -2.11 1.29
N ASP A 291 11.25 -1.77 0.97
CA ASP A 291 10.67 -2.05 -0.35
C ASP A 291 11.43 -1.33 -1.48
N GLU A 292 11.82 -0.07 -1.27
CA GLU A 292 12.59 0.72 -2.23
C GLU A 292 14.01 0.16 -2.47
N ILE A 293 14.67 -0.34 -1.44
CA ILE A 293 15.99 -1.01 -1.58
C ILE A 293 15.88 -2.21 -2.52
N ILE A 294 14.85 -3.03 -2.35
CA ILE A 294 14.63 -4.22 -3.18
C ILE A 294 14.27 -3.80 -4.61
N GLU A 295 13.37 -2.84 -4.76
CA GLU A 295 12.97 -2.34 -6.09
C GLU A 295 14.17 -1.77 -6.87
N LEU A 296 15.04 -1.00 -6.20
CA LEU A 296 16.27 -0.49 -6.81
C LEU A 296 17.21 -1.65 -7.23
N HIS A 297 17.36 -2.65 -6.36
CA HIS A 297 18.14 -3.84 -6.67
C HIS A 297 17.59 -4.59 -7.89
N GLU A 298 16.30 -4.87 -7.91
CA GLU A 298 15.64 -5.53 -9.05
C GLU A 298 15.81 -4.77 -10.36
N ARG A 299 15.68 -3.44 -10.32
CA ARG A 299 15.85 -2.57 -11.51
C ARG A 299 17.30 -2.56 -12.00
N ILE A 300 18.28 -2.54 -11.08
CA ILE A 300 19.70 -2.62 -11.44
C ILE A 300 19.98 -3.95 -12.13
N LEU A 301 19.58 -5.08 -11.54
CA LEU A 301 19.75 -6.40 -12.16
C LEU A 301 19.05 -6.49 -13.51
N GLY A 302 17.77 -6.09 -13.58
CA GLY A 302 17.01 -6.09 -14.83
C GLY A 302 17.71 -5.29 -15.95
N SER A 303 18.27 -4.13 -15.60
CA SER A 303 19.06 -3.32 -16.55
C SER A 303 20.35 -4.01 -16.99
N MET A 304 21.05 -4.71 -16.08
CA MET A 304 22.25 -5.47 -16.41
C MET A 304 21.95 -6.60 -17.40
N PHE A 305 20.92 -7.41 -17.13
CA PHE A 305 20.51 -8.50 -18.00
C PHE A 305 19.99 -8.00 -19.39
N SER A 306 19.20 -6.96 -19.39
CA SER A 306 18.69 -6.38 -20.66
C SER A 306 19.80 -5.84 -21.54
N ARG A 307 20.80 -5.17 -20.94
CA ARG A 307 21.96 -4.67 -21.67
C ARG A 307 22.81 -5.82 -22.20
N ALA A 308 23.05 -6.85 -21.40
CA ALA A 308 23.81 -8.03 -21.83
C ALA A 308 23.16 -8.73 -23.04
N LYS A 309 21.82 -8.95 -22.97
CA LYS A 309 21.05 -9.51 -24.10
C LYS A 309 21.17 -8.65 -25.37
N ARG A 310 21.04 -7.33 -25.23
CA ARG A 310 21.17 -6.41 -26.37
C ARG A 310 22.57 -6.43 -26.96
N GLN A 311 23.60 -6.36 -26.13
CA GLN A 311 24.99 -6.44 -26.58
C GLN A 311 25.29 -7.78 -27.28
N GLN A 312 24.73 -8.87 -26.78
CA GLN A 312 24.84 -10.17 -27.43
C GLN A 312 24.18 -10.17 -28.82
N ALA A 313 22.94 -9.64 -28.90
CA ALA A 313 22.22 -9.55 -30.18
C ALA A 313 23.00 -8.69 -31.20
N GLU A 314 23.55 -7.55 -30.79
CA GLU A 314 24.38 -6.69 -31.63
C GLU A 314 25.68 -7.40 -32.09
N ARG A 315 26.34 -8.12 -31.20
CA ARG A 315 27.52 -8.94 -31.54
C ARG A 315 27.15 -10.05 -32.52
N LEU A 316 26.03 -10.75 -32.28
CA LEU A 316 25.51 -11.80 -33.18
C LEU A 316 25.21 -11.25 -34.56
N GLN A 317 24.57 -10.08 -34.66
CA GLN A 317 24.24 -9.46 -35.94
C GLN A 317 25.51 -9.06 -36.73
N LYS A 318 26.50 -8.46 -36.06
CA LYS A 318 27.79 -8.13 -36.68
C LYS A 318 28.55 -9.37 -37.13
N THR A 319 28.64 -10.39 -36.29
CA THR A 319 29.33 -11.64 -36.59
C THR A 319 28.58 -12.44 -37.67
N GLY A 320 27.23 -12.39 -37.69
CA GLY A 320 26.40 -13.06 -38.67
C GLY A 320 26.68 -12.61 -40.12
N LYS A 321 26.91 -11.32 -40.36
CA LYS A 321 27.29 -10.80 -41.67
C LYS A 321 28.66 -11.36 -42.15
N LEU A 322 29.64 -11.37 -41.25
CA LEU A 322 30.96 -11.93 -41.50
C LEU A 322 30.87 -13.45 -41.77
N ILE A 323 30.13 -14.19 -40.96
CA ILE A 323 29.92 -15.62 -41.13
C ILE A 323 29.25 -15.90 -42.50
N GLN A 324 28.20 -15.15 -42.89
CA GLN A 324 27.56 -15.32 -44.21
C GLN A 324 28.52 -15.03 -45.37
N GLN A 325 29.38 -13.99 -45.21
CA GLN A 325 30.38 -13.71 -46.22
C GLN A 325 31.37 -14.84 -46.34
N LYS A 326 31.86 -15.38 -45.23
CA LYS A 326 32.78 -16.53 -45.22
C LYS A 326 32.13 -17.82 -45.79
N LEU A 327 30.89 -18.09 -45.39
CA LEU A 327 30.16 -19.25 -45.97
C LEU A 327 30.00 -19.16 -47.47
N ARG A 328 29.67 -17.98 -48.03
CA ARG A 328 29.60 -17.77 -49.48
C ARG A 328 30.96 -18.02 -50.13
N GLN A 329 32.04 -17.54 -49.55
CA GLN A 329 33.42 -17.76 -50.01
C GLN A 329 33.77 -19.24 -50.04
N TYR A 330 33.45 -19.98 -48.95
CA TYR A 330 33.72 -21.43 -48.91
C TYR A 330 32.81 -22.26 -49.81
N VAL A 331 31.55 -21.82 -50.06
CA VAL A 331 30.69 -22.45 -51.06
C VAL A 331 31.29 -22.28 -52.46
N SER A 332 31.79 -21.08 -52.80
CA SER A 332 32.46 -20.86 -54.09
C SER A 332 33.70 -21.71 -54.24
N VAL A 333 34.53 -21.82 -53.21
CA VAL A 333 35.71 -22.70 -53.19
C VAL A 333 35.28 -24.18 -53.35
N GLY A 334 34.27 -24.61 -52.60
CA GLY A 334 33.76 -25.98 -52.69
C GLY A 334 33.19 -26.32 -54.08
N GLN A 335 32.49 -25.37 -54.69
CA GLN A 335 31.96 -25.56 -56.06
C GLN A 335 33.09 -25.69 -57.07
N ALA A 336 34.12 -24.84 -56.96
CA ALA A 336 35.28 -24.90 -57.84
C ALA A 336 35.99 -26.27 -57.78
N ILE A 337 36.16 -26.81 -56.58
CA ILE A 337 36.75 -28.16 -56.36
C ILE A 337 35.92 -29.23 -57.09
N LEU A 338 34.57 -29.16 -56.98
CA LEU A 338 33.66 -30.11 -57.62
C LEU A 338 33.70 -29.99 -59.14
N ASP A 339 33.69 -28.77 -59.67
CA ASP A 339 33.71 -28.50 -61.12
C ASP A 339 35.02 -28.96 -61.77
N ALA A 340 36.18 -28.60 -61.14
CA ALA A 340 37.51 -29.06 -61.55
C ALA A 340 37.64 -30.59 -61.56
N ARG A 341 37.15 -31.24 -60.49
CA ARG A 341 37.10 -32.72 -60.42
C ARG A 341 36.30 -33.34 -61.54
N ASN A 342 35.13 -32.76 -61.91
CA ASN A 342 34.28 -33.25 -62.94
C ASN A 342 34.88 -33.00 -64.33
N ALA A 343 35.66 -31.90 -64.47
CA ALA A 343 36.37 -31.62 -65.76
C ALA A 343 37.73 -32.35 -65.91
N GLY A 344 38.17 -33.07 -64.87
CA GLY A 344 39.49 -33.71 -64.85
C GLY A 344 40.67 -32.77 -64.71
N GLU A 345 40.43 -31.56 -64.19
CA GLU A 345 41.41 -30.51 -63.92
C GLU A 345 41.91 -30.60 -62.50
N ASP A 346 43.02 -29.92 -62.22
CA ASP A 346 43.59 -29.86 -60.83
C ASP A 346 42.69 -29.01 -59.91
N PRO A 347 42.06 -29.60 -58.88
CA PRO A 347 41.24 -28.90 -57.97
C PRO A 347 41.94 -27.78 -57.17
N LEU A 348 43.21 -27.90 -56.89
CA LEU A 348 43.99 -26.90 -56.15
C LEU A 348 44.19 -25.64 -56.97
N SER A 349 44.51 -25.79 -58.28
CA SER A 349 44.62 -24.66 -59.20
C SER A 349 43.31 -23.93 -59.36
N ALA A 350 42.19 -24.67 -59.37
CA ALA A 350 40.83 -24.04 -59.45
C ALA A 350 40.51 -23.23 -58.17
N VAL A 351 40.92 -23.70 -57.02
CA VAL A 351 40.75 -22.95 -55.73
C VAL A 351 41.57 -21.66 -55.77
N GLU A 352 42.85 -21.76 -56.23
CA GLU A 352 43.76 -20.60 -56.24
C GLU A 352 43.31 -19.49 -57.18
N GLN A 353 42.60 -19.83 -58.27
CA GLN A 353 41.96 -18.85 -59.18
C GLN A 353 40.84 -18.07 -58.50
N ILE A 354 40.10 -18.66 -57.55
CA ILE A 354 38.99 -17.99 -56.82
C ILE A 354 39.50 -17.25 -55.61
N LEU A 355 40.48 -17.90 -54.87
CA LEU A 355 41.00 -17.36 -53.63
C LEU A 355 42.50 -17.73 -53.56
N PRO A 356 43.41 -16.74 -53.67
CA PRO A 356 44.86 -17.00 -53.53
C PRO A 356 45.17 -17.77 -52.25
N TRP A 357 46.14 -18.65 -52.27
CA TRP A 357 46.42 -19.59 -51.18
C TRP A 357 46.75 -18.90 -49.85
N GLU A 358 47.42 -17.76 -49.93
CA GLU A 358 47.70 -16.90 -48.73
C GLU A 358 46.41 -16.35 -48.13
N ASP A 359 45.48 -15.85 -48.97
CA ASP A 359 44.17 -15.35 -48.59
C ASP A 359 43.27 -16.45 -48.04
N PHE A 360 43.37 -17.66 -48.64
CA PHE A 360 42.64 -18.83 -48.13
C PHE A 360 43.12 -19.22 -46.74
N ALA A 361 44.43 -19.24 -46.48
CA ALA A 361 45.02 -19.54 -45.18
C ALA A 361 44.62 -18.47 -44.12
N ALA A 362 44.67 -17.20 -44.51
CA ALA A 362 44.22 -16.11 -43.65
C ALA A 362 42.72 -16.20 -43.34
N SER A 363 41.92 -16.51 -44.40
CA SER A 363 40.46 -16.69 -44.27
C SER A 363 40.09 -17.84 -43.35
N LEU A 364 40.89 -18.95 -43.39
CA LEU A 364 40.71 -20.11 -42.51
C LEU A 364 40.93 -19.74 -41.05
N GLU A 365 41.98 -18.98 -40.73
CA GLU A 365 42.24 -18.54 -39.37
C GLU A 365 41.18 -17.56 -38.86
N GLU A 366 40.76 -16.60 -39.69
CA GLU A 366 39.62 -15.74 -39.35
C GLU A 366 38.33 -16.53 -39.07
N THR A 367 38.05 -17.55 -39.88
CA THR A 367 36.86 -18.40 -39.71
C THR A 367 36.99 -19.26 -38.43
N ARG A 368 38.20 -19.74 -38.12
CA ARG A 368 38.47 -20.43 -36.83
C ARG A 368 38.22 -19.56 -35.64
N LEU A 369 38.54 -18.25 -35.69
CA LEU A 369 38.23 -17.27 -34.67
C LEU A 369 36.74 -16.92 -34.57
N LEU A 370 36.02 -16.99 -35.71
CA LEU A 370 34.59 -16.81 -35.82
C LEU A 370 33.80 -18.05 -35.40
N ALA A 371 34.34 -19.24 -35.59
CA ALA A 371 33.77 -20.51 -35.13
C ALA A 371 33.76 -20.53 -33.58
N ARG A 372 32.59 -20.45 -33.02
CA ARG A 372 32.40 -20.27 -31.57
C ARG A 372 32.63 -21.56 -30.81
N LYS A 373 33.20 -21.44 -29.60
CA LYS A 373 33.04 -22.44 -28.56
C LYS A 373 31.56 -22.46 -28.14
N ASP A 374 31.01 -23.66 -27.89
CA ASP A 374 29.58 -23.96 -27.63
C ASP A 374 28.91 -23.20 -26.46
N ASN A 375 29.57 -22.27 -25.80
CA ASN A 375 29.13 -21.63 -24.56
C ASN A 375 29.00 -20.11 -24.65
N PHE A 376 28.57 -19.54 -25.75
CA PHE A 376 28.36 -18.09 -25.86
C PHE A 376 27.01 -17.69 -25.33
N GLU A 377 26.86 -17.68 -24.01
CA GLU A 377 25.63 -17.20 -23.37
C GLU A 377 25.75 -15.73 -22.93
N PRO A 378 24.58 -14.99 -22.81
CA PRO A 378 24.55 -13.59 -22.36
C PRO A 378 25.16 -13.41 -20.97
N LEU A 379 25.28 -14.49 -20.21
CA LEU A 379 25.81 -14.52 -18.86
C LEU A 379 27.28 -14.03 -18.75
N HIS A 380 28.11 -14.28 -19.77
CA HIS A 380 29.46 -13.73 -19.80
C HIS A 380 29.53 -12.20 -19.81
N LEU A 381 28.57 -11.58 -20.47
CA LEU A 381 28.48 -10.11 -20.54
C LEU A 381 28.01 -9.49 -19.23
N ILE A 382 27.30 -10.27 -18.40
CA ILE A 382 26.84 -9.80 -17.08
C ILE A 382 27.99 -9.72 -16.10
N THR A 383 28.97 -10.64 -16.17
CA THR A 383 30.13 -10.62 -15.27
C THR A 383 31.00 -9.38 -15.46
N GLU A 384 31.01 -8.77 -16.65
CA GLU A 384 31.66 -7.46 -16.88
C GLU A 384 31.10 -6.35 -15.96
N LYS A 385 29.86 -6.49 -15.50
CA LYS A 385 29.17 -5.56 -14.59
C LYS A 385 29.14 -6.01 -13.13
N PHE A 386 29.79 -7.13 -12.80
CA PHE A 386 29.88 -7.65 -11.44
C PHE A 386 30.37 -6.61 -10.42
N SER A 387 31.33 -5.76 -10.82
CA SER A 387 31.83 -4.68 -9.98
C SER A 387 30.73 -3.72 -9.51
N THR A 388 29.69 -3.50 -10.30
CA THR A 388 28.55 -2.67 -9.93
C THR A 388 27.70 -3.34 -8.85
N LEU A 389 27.42 -4.64 -9.00
CA LEU A 389 26.68 -5.43 -8.01
C LEU A 389 27.46 -5.51 -6.69
N ARG A 390 28.75 -5.82 -6.76
CA ARG A 390 29.64 -5.96 -5.62
C ARG A 390 29.71 -4.72 -4.72
N LYS A 391 29.54 -3.51 -5.28
CA LYS A 391 29.61 -2.26 -4.52
C LYS A 391 28.55 -2.17 -3.42
N TYR A 392 27.39 -2.80 -3.59
CA TYR A 392 26.30 -2.67 -2.64
C TYR A 392 25.73 -4.00 -2.10
N SER A 393 25.98 -5.15 -2.78
CA SER A 393 25.39 -6.46 -2.42
C SER A 393 25.68 -6.89 -0.98
N SER A 394 26.91 -6.69 -0.53
CA SER A 394 27.30 -7.01 0.86
C SER A 394 26.46 -6.24 1.88
N ARG A 395 26.35 -4.94 1.70
CA ARG A 395 25.56 -4.07 2.60
C ARG A 395 24.07 -4.35 2.51
N LEU A 396 23.57 -4.65 1.31
CA LEU A 396 22.16 -5.03 1.09
C LEU A 396 21.84 -6.32 1.88
N LEU A 397 22.64 -7.37 1.72
CA LEU A 397 22.42 -8.62 2.43
C LEU A 397 22.56 -8.47 3.95
N SER A 398 23.42 -7.57 4.43
CA SER A 398 23.59 -7.30 5.86
C SER A 398 22.44 -6.47 6.46
N ALA A 399 21.83 -5.57 5.67
CA ALA A 399 20.76 -4.69 6.14
C ALA A 399 19.39 -5.36 6.15
N LEU A 400 19.18 -6.39 5.31
CA LEU A 400 17.89 -7.04 5.15
C LEU A 400 17.80 -8.35 5.96
N GLN A 401 16.75 -8.49 6.77
CA GLN A 401 16.46 -9.72 7.50
C GLN A 401 15.63 -10.65 6.64
N LEU A 402 16.30 -11.51 5.87
CA LEU A 402 15.69 -12.48 5.00
C LEU A 402 15.14 -13.68 5.80
N ARG A 403 14.02 -14.20 5.37
CA ARG A 403 13.39 -15.44 5.83
C ARG A 403 13.00 -16.25 4.61
N ALA A 404 13.00 -17.58 4.71
CA ALA A 404 12.74 -18.46 3.58
C ALA A 404 11.77 -19.58 3.95
N THR A 405 10.97 -20.01 2.97
CA THR A 405 10.23 -21.27 3.01
C THR A 405 11.20 -22.46 2.89
N PRO A 406 10.79 -23.69 3.23
CA PRO A 406 11.60 -24.89 3.01
C PRO A 406 12.12 -25.03 1.56
N ALA A 407 11.31 -24.61 0.57
CA ALA A 407 11.67 -24.66 -0.85
C ALA A 407 12.85 -23.73 -1.22
N ALA A 408 13.00 -22.60 -0.53
CA ALA A 408 14.02 -21.61 -0.81
C ALA A 408 15.21 -21.65 0.20
N LEU A 409 15.29 -22.66 1.06
CA LEU A 409 16.37 -22.76 2.05
C LEU A 409 17.77 -22.83 1.40
N SER A 410 17.91 -23.56 0.29
CA SER A 410 19.18 -23.65 -0.45
C SER A 410 19.67 -22.27 -0.89
N LEU A 411 18.78 -21.45 -1.43
CA LEU A 411 19.09 -20.07 -1.82
C LEU A 411 19.41 -19.21 -0.59
N ASN A 412 18.65 -19.34 0.50
CA ASN A 412 18.91 -18.59 1.71
C ASN A 412 20.29 -18.89 2.30
N TYR A 413 20.71 -20.17 2.32
CA TYR A 413 22.05 -20.57 2.73
C TYR A 413 23.13 -19.99 1.79
N ALA A 414 22.86 -19.91 0.49
CA ALA A 414 23.79 -19.29 -0.46
C ALA A 414 23.95 -17.79 -0.17
N LEU A 415 22.87 -17.08 0.13
CA LEU A 415 22.92 -15.65 0.50
C LEU A 415 23.66 -15.43 1.83
N ASP A 416 23.50 -16.32 2.80
CA ASP A 416 24.25 -16.28 4.04
C ASP A 416 25.74 -16.59 3.81
N THR A 417 26.06 -17.52 2.91
CA THR A 417 27.43 -17.79 2.49
C THR A 417 28.06 -16.55 1.86
N ILE A 418 27.36 -15.85 0.98
CA ILE A 418 27.85 -14.61 0.36
C ILE A 418 28.07 -13.54 1.44
N ARG A 419 27.16 -13.39 2.40
CA ARG A 419 27.30 -12.47 3.54
C ARG A 419 28.55 -12.74 4.34
N GLU A 420 28.81 -14.03 4.67
CA GLU A 420 30.02 -14.48 5.37
C GLU A 420 31.29 -14.26 4.56
N MET A 421 31.28 -14.52 3.26
CA MET A 421 32.40 -14.25 2.38
C MET A 421 32.86 -12.80 2.42
N TYR A 422 31.86 -11.86 2.40
CA TYR A 422 32.17 -10.42 2.53
C TYR A 422 32.70 -10.08 3.93
N ARG A 423 32.09 -10.62 4.98
CA ARG A 423 32.50 -10.38 6.37
C ARG A 423 33.92 -10.85 6.62
N LYS A 424 34.26 -12.05 6.14
CA LYS A 424 35.58 -12.68 6.30
C LYS A 424 36.59 -12.34 5.18
N GLN A 425 36.19 -11.51 4.22
CA GLN A 425 36.98 -11.11 3.05
C GLN A 425 37.52 -12.31 2.22
N LEU A 426 36.75 -13.40 2.16
CA LEU A 426 37.12 -14.58 1.40
C LEU A 426 37.12 -14.28 -0.11
N ARG A 427 38.16 -14.74 -0.81
CA ARG A 427 38.28 -14.56 -2.26
C ARG A 427 37.58 -15.67 -3.07
N LYS A 428 37.49 -16.87 -2.49
CA LYS A 428 36.86 -18.05 -3.12
C LYS A 428 35.58 -18.43 -2.39
N VAL A 429 34.63 -19.00 -3.12
CA VAL A 429 33.44 -19.60 -2.55
C VAL A 429 33.85 -20.91 -1.83
N PRO A 430 33.41 -21.13 -0.58
CA PRO A 430 33.66 -22.38 0.12
C PRO A 430 33.09 -23.58 -0.63
N SER A 431 33.77 -24.73 -0.58
CA SER A 431 33.27 -25.98 -1.18
C SER A 431 31.97 -26.50 -0.54
N SER A 432 31.69 -26.07 0.70
CA SER A 432 30.45 -26.36 1.42
C SER A 432 29.27 -25.45 1.05
N ALA A 433 29.44 -24.51 0.11
CA ALA A 433 28.39 -23.62 -0.31
C ALA A 433 27.22 -24.38 -0.96
N SER A 434 26.00 -23.93 -0.68
CA SER A 434 24.81 -24.52 -1.29
C SER A 434 24.76 -24.26 -2.80
N LEU A 435 24.44 -25.29 -3.61
CA LEU A 435 24.41 -25.24 -5.07
C LEU A 435 23.03 -25.62 -5.65
N ASP A 436 22.12 -26.15 -4.84
CA ASP A 436 20.82 -26.67 -5.31
C ASP A 436 19.87 -25.59 -5.84
N PHE A 437 20.12 -24.33 -5.46
CA PHE A 437 19.34 -23.19 -5.96
C PHE A 437 19.72 -22.78 -7.40
N ILE A 438 20.84 -23.34 -7.95
CA ILE A 438 21.39 -22.91 -9.23
C ILE A 438 20.61 -23.56 -10.37
N PRO A 439 19.98 -22.77 -11.29
CA PRO A 439 19.33 -23.31 -12.48
C PRO A 439 20.34 -24.07 -13.38
N GLU A 440 19.86 -25.09 -14.10
CA GLU A 440 20.70 -25.90 -15.00
C GLU A 440 21.49 -25.05 -16.01
N SER A 441 20.88 -23.99 -16.53
CA SER A 441 21.54 -23.06 -17.46
C SER A 441 22.77 -22.35 -16.86
N TRP A 442 22.85 -22.24 -15.54
CA TRP A 442 23.99 -21.59 -14.87
C TRP A 442 25.03 -22.56 -14.34
N LYS A 443 24.69 -23.85 -14.15
CA LYS A 443 25.58 -24.85 -13.52
C LYS A 443 26.96 -24.92 -14.16
N LYS A 444 27.01 -24.98 -15.51
CA LYS A 444 28.30 -25.09 -16.25
C LYS A 444 29.22 -23.87 -16.06
N MET A 445 28.65 -22.71 -15.70
CA MET A 445 29.44 -21.49 -15.50
C MET A 445 29.80 -21.28 -14.04
N VAL A 446 28.92 -21.66 -13.13
CA VAL A 446 29.15 -21.53 -11.68
C VAL A 446 30.10 -22.62 -11.20
N ILE A 447 29.91 -23.86 -11.68
CA ILE A 447 30.70 -25.03 -11.26
C ILE A 447 31.77 -25.28 -12.32
N THR A 448 33.05 -24.95 -12.01
CA THR A 448 34.18 -25.13 -12.91
C THR A 448 35.13 -26.24 -12.38
N PRO A 449 36.01 -26.80 -13.22
CA PRO A 449 36.99 -27.77 -12.77
C PRO A 449 37.92 -27.25 -11.64
N SER A 450 38.11 -25.93 -11.54
CA SER A 450 38.90 -25.26 -10.52
C SER A 450 38.10 -24.89 -9.25
N GLY A 451 36.81 -25.25 -9.17
CA GLY A 451 35.92 -24.95 -8.06
C GLY A 451 34.74 -24.05 -8.46
N ILE A 452 34.12 -23.40 -7.47
CA ILE A 452 32.97 -22.55 -7.69
C ILE A 452 33.42 -21.15 -8.13
N ASP A 453 32.98 -20.68 -9.31
CA ASP A 453 33.24 -19.31 -9.76
C ASP A 453 32.41 -18.31 -8.94
N ARG A 454 33.12 -17.42 -8.26
CA ARG A 454 32.51 -16.44 -7.36
C ARG A 454 31.58 -15.48 -8.05
N GLN A 455 31.94 -14.98 -9.24
CA GLN A 455 31.17 -13.94 -9.92
C GLN A 455 29.81 -14.51 -10.39
N TYR A 456 29.84 -15.66 -11.03
CA TYR A 456 28.62 -16.35 -11.46
C TYR A 456 27.77 -16.80 -10.27
N TYR A 457 28.38 -17.30 -9.20
CA TYR A 457 27.66 -17.70 -8.00
C TYR A 457 26.91 -16.53 -7.35
N GLU A 458 27.59 -15.39 -7.12
CA GLU A 458 26.97 -14.21 -6.52
C GLU A 458 25.88 -13.63 -7.43
N ILE A 459 26.12 -13.51 -8.76
CA ILE A 459 25.12 -12.99 -9.69
C ILE A 459 23.90 -13.91 -9.75
N CYS A 460 24.12 -15.23 -9.81
CA CYS A 460 23.05 -16.22 -9.81
C CYS A 460 22.21 -16.11 -8.54
N ALA A 461 22.82 -16.13 -7.36
CA ALA A 461 22.11 -16.01 -6.09
C ALA A 461 21.30 -14.72 -5.98
N MET A 462 21.83 -13.59 -6.43
CA MET A 462 21.13 -12.32 -6.41
C MET A 462 20.00 -12.25 -7.44
N ASN A 463 20.11 -12.96 -8.57
CA ASN A 463 19.03 -13.09 -9.54
C ASN A 463 17.90 -13.99 -9.04
N GLU A 464 18.25 -15.14 -8.46
CA GLU A 464 17.26 -16.07 -7.89
C GLU A 464 16.55 -15.46 -6.67
N LEU A 465 17.23 -14.62 -5.87
CA LEU A 465 16.61 -13.85 -4.80
C LEU A 465 15.45 -12.99 -5.31
N LYS A 466 15.61 -12.34 -6.47
CA LYS A 466 14.54 -11.57 -7.10
C LYS A 466 13.30 -12.43 -7.42
N GLY A 467 13.53 -13.65 -7.96
CA GLY A 467 12.45 -14.61 -8.25
C GLY A 467 11.74 -15.07 -6.98
N ALA A 468 12.52 -15.48 -5.98
CA ALA A 468 12.01 -15.97 -4.70
C ALA A 468 11.24 -14.92 -3.90
N LEU A 469 11.67 -13.64 -3.94
CA LEU A 469 10.92 -12.52 -3.33
C LEU A 469 9.57 -12.29 -3.99
N ARG A 470 9.50 -12.44 -5.32
CA ARG A 470 8.24 -12.30 -6.07
C ARG A 470 7.29 -13.46 -5.87
N ALA A 471 7.84 -14.66 -5.71
CA ALA A 471 7.06 -15.86 -5.43
C ALA A 471 6.59 -15.94 -3.96
N GLY A 472 7.18 -15.14 -3.06
CA GLY A 472 6.94 -15.23 -1.62
C GLY A 472 7.70 -16.35 -0.93
N ASP A 473 8.60 -17.05 -1.64
CA ASP A 473 9.45 -18.10 -1.09
C ASP A 473 10.55 -17.57 -0.16
N ILE A 474 10.98 -16.33 -0.44
CA ILE A 474 11.80 -15.54 0.47
C ILE A 474 11.03 -14.26 0.78
N TRP A 475 11.01 -13.87 2.05
CA TRP A 475 10.41 -12.61 2.48
C TRP A 475 11.32 -11.83 3.41
N ILE A 476 10.99 -10.56 3.65
CA ILE A 476 11.81 -9.65 4.44
C ILE A 476 11.01 -9.10 5.62
N ARG A 477 11.56 -9.29 6.82
CA ARG A 477 10.94 -8.76 8.03
C ARG A 477 10.81 -7.23 7.96
N GLY A 478 9.57 -6.74 8.08
CA GLY A 478 9.26 -5.32 8.02
C GLY A 478 9.00 -4.75 6.64
N SER A 479 9.10 -5.54 5.57
CA SER A 479 8.61 -5.17 4.25
C SER A 479 7.07 -5.17 4.21
N ARG A 480 6.48 -4.32 3.35
CA ARG A 480 5.06 -4.37 3.03
C ARG A 480 4.75 -5.23 1.82
N ARG A 481 5.61 -5.16 0.81
CA ARG A 481 5.42 -5.83 -0.48
C ARG A 481 5.98 -7.25 -0.50
N TYR A 482 7.04 -7.48 0.25
CA TYR A 482 7.77 -8.75 0.28
C TYR A 482 7.57 -9.44 1.62
N LYS A 483 6.30 -9.76 1.92
CA LYS A 483 5.86 -10.49 3.11
C LYS A 483 5.84 -11.99 2.85
N ASN A 484 5.69 -12.77 3.91
CA ASN A 484 5.32 -14.18 3.80
C ASN A 484 3.99 -14.31 3.07
N PHE A 485 3.85 -15.35 2.25
CA PHE A 485 2.59 -15.62 1.55
C PHE A 485 1.41 -15.72 2.53
N ASP A 486 1.59 -16.37 3.67
CA ASP A 486 0.56 -16.52 4.70
C ASP A 486 0.08 -15.18 5.29
N ASP A 487 0.92 -14.13 5.26
CA ASP A 487 0.53 -12.79 5.72
C ASP A 487 -0.47 -12.08 4.79
N TYR A 488 -0.68 -12.62 3.58
CA TYR A 488 -1.69 -12.13 2.62
C TYR A 488 -3.01 -12.89 2.69
N LEU A 489 -3.02 -14.06 3.32
CA LEU A 489 -4.23 -14.83 3.52
C LEU A 489 -5.02 -14.20 4.67
N MET A 490 -6.31 -13.99 4.45
CA MET A 490 -7.21 -13.64 5.54
C MET A 490 -7.24 -14.81 6.52
N PRO A 491 -7.17 -14.57 7.85
CA PRO A 491 -7.50 -15.63 8.79
C PRO A 491 -8.88 -16.18 8.40
N GLY A 492 -8.97 -17.45 8.10
CA GLY A 492 -10.26 -18.11 7.92
C GLY A 492 -11.10 -17.91 9.18
N ASP A 493 -12.35 -17.49 9.01
CA ASP A 493 -13.33 -17.37 10.10
C ASP A 493 -13.56 -18.72 10.80
#